data_d38ec5bff3d5d1a3d301256aa6aa26b9
#
_entry.id   d38ec5bff3d5d1a3d301256aa6aa26b9
#
_cell.length_a   1.000
_cell.length_b   1.000
_cell.length_c   1.000
_cell.angle_alpha   90.00
_cell.angle_beta   90.00
_cell.angle_gamma   90.00
#
_symmetry.space_group_name_H-M   'P 1'
#
loop_
_entity.id
_entity.type
_entity.pdbx_description
1 polymer ?
#
loop_
_entity_poly.entity_id
_entity_poly.type
_entity_poly.pdbx_seq_one_letter_code
_entity_poly.pdbx_strand_id
1 'polypeptide(L)' 'MSDAALVFLISSEAADLLRISRRTLERMRVEGTGPRYLKVGPGKRSRVLYRQADVLAWLEEHSFGSTSEYPASQR' A
#
# COMPACT_ATOMS: atom_id res chain seq x y z
N MET A 1 17.44 -14.39 -3.53
CA MET A 1 16.80 -13.34 -4.25
C MET A 1 15.41 -13.07 -3.73
N SER A 2 15.09 -11.85 -3.58
CA SER A 2 13.78 -11.51 -3.08
C SER A 2 12.82 -11.36 -4.23
N ASP A 3 11.67 -11.94 -4.10
CA ASP A 3 10.66 -11.82 -5.12
C ASP A 3 9.65 -10.73 -4.85
N ALA A 4 9.81 -10.03 -3.76
CA ALA A 4 8.81 -9.01 -3.42
C ALA A 4 8.68 -7.96 -4.50
N ALA A 5 9.78 -7.61 -5.13
CA ALA A 5 9.74 -6.59 -6.17
C ALA A 5 9.03 -7.06 -7.42
N LEU A 6 8.87 -8.38 -7.58
CA LEU A 6 8.21 -8.95 -8.73
C LEU A 6 6.76 -9.33 -8.46
N VAL A 7 6.29 -9.10 -7.25
CA VAL A 7 4.92 -9.44 -6.92
C VAL A 7 4.06 -8.21 -7.09
N PHE A 8 3.00 -8.38 -7.87
CA PHE A 8 2.06 -7.29 -8.11
C PHE A 8 0.73 -7.64 -7.48
N LEU A 9 0.11 -6.63 -6.90
CA LEU A 9 -1.12 -6.79 -6.16
C LEU A 9 -2.20 -5.93 -6.79
N ILE A 10 -3.39 -6.47 -6.85
CA ILE A 10 -4.53 -5.61 -7.18
C ILE A 10 -4.92 -4.82 -5.93
N SER A 11 -5.80 -3.84 -6.11
CA SER A 11 -6.12 -2.94 -5.02
C SER A 11 -6.63 -3.68 -3.79
N SER A 12 -7.47 -4.68 -3.97
CA SER A 12 -7.98 -5.41 -2.81
C SER A 12 -6.89 -6.15 -2.08
N GLU A 13 -5.94 -6.72 -2.83
CA GLU A 13 -4.83 -7.43 -2.20
C GLU A 13 -3.91 -6.48 -1.45
N ALA A 14 -3.64 -5.34 -2.05
CA ALA A 14 -2.80 -4.35 -1.37
C ALA A 14 -3.48 -3.83 -0.11
N ALA A 15 -4.79 -3.60 -0.18
CA ALA A 15 -5.52 -3.16 0.99
C ALA A 15 -5.48 -4.21 2.09
N ASP A 16 -5.62 -5.48 1.72
CA ASP A 16 -5.52 -6.55 2.70
C ASP A 16 -4.15 -6.57 3.37
N LEU A 17 -3.12 -6.37 2.58
CA LEU A 17 -1.77 -6.34 3.13
C LEU A 17 -1.61 -5.21 4.13
N LEU A 18 -2.23 -4.08 3.85
CA LEU A 18 -2.18 -2.93 4.74
C LEU A 18 -3.24 -2.99 5.83
N ARG A 19 -4.13 -3.95 5.76
CA ARG A 19 -5.19 -4.13 6.75
C ARG A 19 -6.15 -2.96 6.77
N ILE A 20 -6.44 -2.42 5.61
CA ILE A 20 -7.42 -1.35 5.45
C ILE A 20 -8.40 -1.78 4.38
N SER A 21 -9.49 -1.06 4.26
CA SER A 21 -10.47 -1.38 3.24
C SER A 21 -9.96 -0.94 1.87
N ARG A 22 -10.47 -1.60 0.84
CA ARG A 22 -10.12 -1.20 -0.51
C ARG A 22 -10.54 0.23 -0.78
N ARG A 23 -11.70 0.62 -0.26
CA ARG A 23 -12.18 1.98 -0.45
C ARG A 23 -11.20 2.99 0.15
N THR A 24 -10.69 2.70 1.33
CA THR A 24 -9.72 3.58 1.96
C THR A 24 -8.47 3.70 1.10
N LEU A 25 -8.00 2.58 0.59
CA LEU A 25 -6.81 2.60 -0.24
C LEU A 25 -7.05 3.40 -1.53
N GLU A 26 -8.22 3.23 -2.13
CA GLU A 26 -8.54 3.96 -3.34
C GLU A 26 -8.60 5.46 -3.08
N ARG A 27 -9.14 5.84 -1.94
CA ARG A 27 -9.16 7.25 -1.59
C ARG A 27 -7.75 7.79 -1.41
N MET A 28 -6.89 7.02 -0.77
CA MET A 28 -5.51 7.44 -0.60
C MET A 28 -4.81 7.59 -1.94
N ARG A 29 -5.13 6.71 -2.89
CA ARG A 29 -4.56 6.83 -4.21
C ARG A 29 -4.97 8.14 -4.88
N VAL A 30 -6.24 8.48 -4.78
CA VAL A 30 -6.72 9.71 -5.36
C VAL A 30 -6.11 10.92 -4.68
N GLU A 31 -5.93 10.84 -3.38
CA GLU A 31 -5.34 11.95 -2.63
C GLU A 31 -3.83 12.03 -2.76
N GLY A 32 -3.22 10.98 -3.26
CA GLY A 32 -1.77 10.98 -3.39
C GLY A 32 -1.04 10.69 -2.11
N THR A 33 -1.71 10.07 -1.14
CA THR A 33 -1.12 9.84 0.16
C THR A 33 -0.76 8.38 0.42
N GLY A 34 -1.12 7.48 -0.49
CA GLY A 34 -0.86 6.08 -0.29
C GLY A 34 0.41 5.60 -0.96
N PRO A 35 0.60 4.29 -1.00
CA PRO A 35 1.79 3.74 -1.65
C PRO A 35 1.76 3.98 -3.15
N ARG A 36 2.92 3.84 -3.76
CA ARG A 36 3.03 3.98 -5.21
C ARG A 36 2.21 2.90 -5.89
N TYR A 37 1.71 3.25 -7.04
CA TYR A 37 0.93 2.30 -7.81
C TYR A 37 1.28 2.45 -9.29
N LEU A 38 0.83 1.47 -10.05
CA LEU A 38 1.06 1.45 -11.50
C LEU A 38 -0.29 1.39 -12.19
N LYS A 39 -0.39 2.09 -13.29
CA LYS A 39 -1.54 1.95 -14.15
C LYS A 39 -1.13 1.15 -15.36
N VAL A 40 -1.86 0.09 -15.62
CA VAL A 40 -1.55 -0.81 -16.70
C VAL A 40 -2.74 -0.86 -17.63
N GLY A 41 -2.50 -0.59 -18.91
CA GLY A 41 -3.56 -0.62 -19.89
C GLY A 41 -3.94 0.79 -20.34
N PRO A 42 -4.80 0.85 -21.34
CA PRO A 42 -5.12 2.14 -21.94
C PRO A 42 -6.22 2.89 -21.21
N GLY A 43 -5.98 4.13 -20.96
CA GLY A 43 -6.99 5.08 -20.59
C GLY A 43 -7.92 4.63 -19.50
N LYS A 44 -9.20 4.66 -19.79
CA LYS A 44 -10.21 4.36 -18.79
C LYS A 44 -10.22 2.90 -18.39
N ARG A 45 -9.63 2.06 -19.18
CA ARG A 45 -9.59 0.65 -18.87
C ARG A 45 -8.32 0.24 -18.17
N SER A 46 -7.52 1.20 -17.79
CA SER A 46 -6.28 0.88 -17.12
C SER A 46 -6.60 0.20 -15.80
N ARG A 47 -5.72 -0.72 -15.46
CA ARG A 47 -5.83 -1.46 -14.22
C ARG A 47 -4.80 -0.90 -13.26
N VAL A 48 -5.15 -0.83 -12.00
CA VAL A 48 -4.23 -0.36 -10.98
C VAL A 48 -3.58 -1.56 -10.32
N LEU A 49 -2.27 -1.54 -10.27
CA LEU A 49 -1.50 -2.57 -9.60
C LEU A 49 -0.55 -1.90 -8.63
N TYR A 50 -0.20 -2.63 -7.58
CA TYR A 50 0.79 -2.18 -6.62
C TYR A 50 1.91 -3.20 -6.59
N ARG A 51 3.14 -2.72 -6.53
CA ARG A 51 4.24 -3.65 -6.24
C ARG A 51 4.24 -3.94 -4.77
N GLN A 52 4.33 -5.20 -4.43
CA GLN A 52 4.36 -5.56 -3.01
C GLN A 52 5.48 -4.84 -2.29
N ALA A 53 6.64 -4.74 -2.92
CA ALA A 53 7.77 -4.07 -2.30
C ALA A 53 7.46 -2.60 -1.99
N ASP A 54 6.75 -1.94 -2.89
CA ASP A 54 6.38 -0.54 -2.67
C ASP A 54 5.38 -0.40 -1.53
N VAL A 55 4.44 -1.33 -1.43
CA VAL A 55 3.47 -1.29 -0.36
C VAL A 55 4.15 -1.49 0.99
N LEU A 56 5.06 -2.44 1.05
CA LEU A 56 5.76 -2.71 2.30
C LEU A 56 6.67 -1.54 2.69
N ALA A 57 7.32 -0.93 1.71
CA ALA A 57 8.16 0.22 2.01
C ALA A 57 7.34 1.39 2.53
N TRP A 58 6.19 1.62 1.90
CA TRP A 58 5.31 2.69 2.35
C TRP A 58 4.84 2.43 3.77
N LEU A 59 4.49 1.18 4.05
CA LEU A 59 4.03 0.83 5.37
C LEU A 59 5.09 1.12 6.42
N GLU A 60 6.33 0.78 6.13
CA GLU A 60 7.40 1.04 7.07
C GLU A 60 7.61 2.53 7.28
N GLU A 61 7.51 3.29 6.20
CA GLU A 61 7.74 4.72 6.30
C GLU A 61 6.64 5.43 7.07
N HIS A 62 5.45 4.85 7.05
CA HIS A 62 4.30 5.51 7.65
C HIS A 62 3.82 4.80 8.89
N SER A 63 4.62 3.93 9.46
CA SER A 63 4.20 3.27 10.67
C SER A 63 4.85 3.96 11.86
N PHE A 64 4.13 3.96 12.94
CA PHE A 64 4.64 4.52 14.18
C PHE A 64 4.94 3.39 15.14
N GLY A 65 5.52 2.37 14.61
CA GLY A 65 5.73 1.18 15.37
C GLY A 65 6.80 1.26 16.42
N SER A 66 7.58 2.31 16.39
CA SER A 66 8.60 2.41 17.37
C SER A 66 7.99 2.51 18.74
N THR A 67 8.39 1.64 19.59
CA THR A 67 7.80 1.65 20.91
C THR A 67 8.11 2.91 21.68
N SER A 68 9.13 3.57 21.31
CA SER A 68 9.46 4.78 22.04
C SER A 68 8.45 5.87 21.80
N GLU A 69 7.67 5.74 20.75
CA GLU A 69 6.71 6.76 20.45
C GLU A 69 5.36 6.48 20.94
N TYR A 70 5.12 5.24 21.28
CA TYR A 70 3.84 4.94 21.76
C TYR A 70 3.86 4.99 23.22
N PRO A 71 2.81 5.41 23.78
CA PRO A 71 2.64 5.02 25.10
C PRO A 71 2.35 3.59 24.96
N ALA A 72 3.00 3.00 24.75
CA ALA A 72 2.81 1.70 24.64
C ALA A 72 1.40 1.29 24.52
N SER A 73 1.01 1.59 24.18
CA SER A 73 0.12 1.25 23.92
C SER A 73 -0.79 1.39 23.46
N GLN A 74 -0.79 1.55 23.29
CA GLN A 74 -1.42 1.78 22.77
C GLN A 74 -1.96 1.31 22.35
N ARG A 75 -2.00 0.80 22.54
CA ARG A 75 -2.29 0.32 22.01
C ARG A 75 -2.48 -0.15 21.95
#